data_c63f10f8be14fd81bdf344ce3dde864a
#
_entry.id   c63f10f8be14fd81bdf344ce3dde864a
#
_cell.length_a   1.000
_cell.length_b   1.000
_cell.length_c   1.000
_cell.angle_alpha   90.00
_cell.angle_beta   90.00
_cell.angle_gamma   90.00
#
_symmetry.space_group_name_H-M   'P 1'
#
loop_
_entity.id
_entity.type
_entity.pdbx_description
1 polymer ?
#
loop_
_entity_poly.entity_id
_entity_poly.type
_entity_poly.pdbx_seq_one_letter_code
_entity_poly.pdbx_strand_id
1 'polypeptide(L)'
;MRLPREIGPIHFVGIGGIGMSGIAEVLINLGYTVQGSDASDNYNLDRLRKKGAKVSVGHAAENVDGAAVVVVSTAIKRDNPELMAARARRVPVVRRAEMLAELMRLKSCVAIAGTHGKTTTTTMVATLLDAGGLDPTVINGGIINAYGSNARLGAGDWMVVEADESDGTFLKLPSDVVIVTNIDPEHLDHFKTFEAIQDAFRNFVENVPFYGFAVMCTDHPVVQALVGRIEDRRIITYGQNPQADAQLLDLTPMGGGSKFKVAIRDRKTSATHEIADIMLPMPGRHNASNATAAIAVAHELGVSDDIIRQAMAGFGGVKRRFTKTGETNGVTVIDDYGHHPVEIAAVLKAARESTNGKIIAVVQPHRYTRLQSLFEEFCTCFNDADAVVVAEVYAAGEAPIPGIDRDHFAAGLRAHGHRNVVPLPNAGELAKIVHGLAKSGDLVVCLGAGNITQWAYALPGELKGLG
;
A
#
# COMPACT_ATOMS: atom_id res chain seq x y z
N MET A 1 17.08 8.27 -22.09
CA MET A 1 16.45 7.62 -23.29
C MET A 1 14.96 7.86 -23.16
N ARG A 2 14.25 8.32 -24.14
CA ARG A 2 12.79 8.52 -24.08
C ARG A 2 12.11 7.38 -24.82
N LEU A 3 10.93 6.92 -24.33
CA LEU A 3 10.08 6.08 -25.17
C LEU A 3 9.82 6.81 -26.48
N PRO A 4 9.89 6.12 -27.65
CA PRO A 4 9.62 6.80 -28.92
C PRO A 4 8.25 7.46 -28.88
N ARG A 5 8.14 8.75 -29.21
CA ARG A 5 6.87 9.49 -29.17
C ARG A 5 5.86 9.00 -30.21
N GLU A 6 6.31 8.27 -31.21
CA GLU A 6 5.51 7.78 -32.34
C GLU A 6 5.08 6.30 -32.18
N ILE A 7 5.05 5.78 -30.94
CA ILE A 7 4.68 4.36 -30.72
C ILE A 7 3.24 4.05 -31.16
N GLY A 8 2.37 5.01 -31.37
CA GLY A 8 0.95 4.76 -31.55
C GLY A 8 0.20 4.47 -30.25
N PRO A 9 -1.08 4.07 -30.32
CA PRO A 9 -1.90 3.86 -29.12
C PRO A 9 -1.38 2.72 -28.24
N ILE A 10 -1.29 2.98 -26.92
CA ILE A 10 -0.95 1.98 -25.90
C ILE A 10 -2.25 1.50 -25.27
N HIS A 11 -2.55 0.20 -25.41
CA HIS A 11 -3.78 -0.40 -24.92
C HIS A 11 -3.57 -1.12 -23.58
N PHE A 12 -4.41 -0.81 -22.59
CA PHE A 12 -4.34 -1.40 -21.25
C PHE A 12 -5.53 -2.35 -21.02
N VAL A 13 -5.27 -3.64 -20.74
CA VAL A 13 -6.29 -4.61 -20.33
C VAL A 13 -6.37 -4.68 -18.81
N GLY A 14 -7.51 -4.28 -18.25
CA GLY A 14 -7.69 -4.06 -16.80
C GLY A 14 -7.20 -2.68 -16.37
N ILE A 15 -7.47 -1.63 -17.17
CA ILE A 15 -6.97 -0.26 -16.99
C ILE A 15 -7.47 0.41 -15.70
N GLY A 16 -8.63 -0.02 -15.16
CA GLY A 16 -9.23 0.50 -13.94
C GLY A 16 -8.55 0.04 -12.66
N GLY A 17 -7.68 -0.98 -12.74
CA GLY A 17 -6.86 -1.40 -11.61
C GLY A 17 -5.94 -0.28 -11.12
N ILE A 18 -5.72 -0.18 -9.81
CA ILE A 18 -4.98 0.94 -9.20
C ILE A 18 -3.58 1.11 -9.82
N GLY A 19 -2.80 0.06 -9.93
CA GLY A 19 -1.45 0.12 -10.52
C GLY A 19 -1.46 0.36 -12.04
N MET A 20 -2.49 -0.11 -12.76
CA MET A 20 -2.63 0.09 -14.21
C MET A 20 -3.00 1.54 -14.52
N SER A 21 -4.00 2.09 -13.80
CA SER A 21 -4.46 3.46 -13.99
C SER A 21 -3.39 4.51 -13.71
N GLY A 22 -2.51 4.25 -12.73
CA GLY A 22 -1.37 5.14 -12.43
C GLY A 22 -0.38 5.23 -13.59
N ILE A 23 0.02 4.09 -14.16
CA ILE A 23 0.91 4.03 -15.34
C ILE A 23 0.25 4.71 -16.54
N ALA A 24 -1.03 4.40 -16.79
CA ALA A 24 -1.79 4.99 -17.89
C ALA A 24 -1.87 6.52 -17.77
N GLU A 25 -2.11 7.04 -16.56
CA GLU A 25 -2.16 8.49 -16.29
C GLU A 25 -0.82 9.18 -16.55
N VAL A 26 0.30 8.59 -16.13
CA VAL A 26 1.64 9.12 -16.40
C VAL A 26 1.90 9.16 -17.92
N LEU A 27 1.56 8.11 -18.65
CA LEU A 27 1.71 8.06 -20.11
C LEU A 27 0.87 9.12 -20.82
N ILE A 28 -0.39 9.33 -20.42
CA ILE A 28 -1.24 10.40 -20.96
C ILE A 28 -0.60 11.76 -20.71
N ASN A 29 -0.13 12.01 -19.50
CA ASN A 29 0.50 13.27 -19.14
C ASN A 29 1.83 13.50 -19.90
N LEU A 30 2.52 12.44 -20.29
CA LEU A 30 3.70 12.49 -21.17
C LEU A 30 3.35 12.69 -22.65
N GLY A 31 2.06 12.70 -23.00
CA GLY A 31 1.57 12.94 -24.36
C GLY A 31 1.38 11.69 -25.22
N TYR A 32 1.40 10.48 -24.62
CA TYR A 32 1.09 9.26 -25.35
C TYR A 32 -0.43 9.05 -25.50
N THR A 33 -0.83 8.47 -26.63
CA THR A 33 -2.21 8.03 -26.83
C THR A 33 -2.46 6.75 -26.03
N VAL A 34 -3.41 6.81 -25.10
CA VAL A 34 -3.77 5.67 -24.24
C VAL A 34 -5.21 5.25 -24.51
N GLN A 35 -5.39 3.94 -24.66
CA GLN A 35 -6.70 3.29 -24.68
C GLN A 35 -6.71 2.10 -23.75
N GLY A 36 -7.88 1.57 -23.40
CA GLY A 36 -7.94 0.37 -22.56
C GLY A 36 -9.35 -0.08 -22.24
N SER A 37 -9.41 -1.18 -21.52
CA SER A 37 -10.65 -1.82 -21.10
C SER A 37 -10.60 -2.25 -19.64
N ASP A 38 -11.77 -2.39 -19.03
CA ASP A 38 -11.92 -3.03 -17.73
C ASP A 38 -13.23 -3.83 -17.69
N ALA A 39 -13.30 -4.84 -16.84
CA ALA A 39 -14.51 -5.67 -16.69
C ALA A 39 -15.71 -4.88 -16.16
N SER A 40 -15.47 -3.85 -15.34
CA SER A 40 -16.52 -3.02 -14.73
C SER A 40 -16.14 -1.56 -14.69
N ASP A 41 -17.14 -0.68 -14.70
CA ASP A 41 -16.91 0.75 -14.57
C ASP A 41 -16.51 1.10 -13.13
N ASN A 42 -15.60 2.07 -12.99
CA ASN A 42 -15.13 2.53 -11.68
C ASN A 42 -14.53 3.95 -11.76
N TYR A 43 -14.26 4.53 -10.58
CA TYR A 43 -13.70 5.88 -10.45
C TYR A 43 -12.42 6.11 -11.27
N ASN A 44 -11.53 5.11 -11.40
CA ASN A 44 -10.30 5.26 -12.16
C ASN A 44 -10.57 5.39 -13.67
N LEU A 45 -11.57 4.66 -14.19
CA LEU A 45 -11.99 4.78 -15.59
C LEU A 45 -12.50 6.19 -15.89
N ASP A 46 -13.36 6.74 -15.03
CA ASP A 46 -13.86 8.10 -15.20
C ASP A 46 -12.76 9.14 -15.17
N ARG A 47 -11.78 8.97 -14.29
CA ARG A 47 -10.62 9.85 -14.21
C ARG A 47 -9.78 9.81 -15.48
N LEU A 48 -9.53 8.61 -16.02
CA LEU A 48 -8.75 8.43 -17.25
C LEU A 48 -9.49 8.97 -18.49
N ARG A 49 -10.83 8.77 -18.57
CA ARG A 49 -11.67 9.38 -19.64
C ARG A 49 -11.56 10.90 -19.63
N LYS A 50 -11.64 11.53 -18.45
CA LYS A 50 -11.48 12.99 -18.31
C LYS A 50 -10.10 13.50 -18.75
N LYS A 51 -9.08 12.64 -18.72
CA LYS A 51 -7.72 12.93 -19.19
C LYS A 51 -7.50 12.58 -20.66
N GLY A 52 -8.53 12.11 -21.37
CA GLY A 52 -8.47 11.85 -22.80
C GLY A 52 -8.19 10.41 -23.20
N ALA A 53 -8.19 9.44 -22.27
CA ALA A 53 -8.09 8.03 -22.61
C ALA A 53 -9.39 7.51 -23.24
N LYS A 54 -9.28 6.68 -24.28
CA LYS A 54 -10.42 5.92 -24.83
C LYS A 54 -10.60 4.66 -23.99
N VAL A 55 -11.66 4.59 -23.19
CA VAL A 55 -11.86 3.47 -22.25
C VAL A 55 -13.19 2.75 -22.53
N SER A 56 -13.12 1.43 -22.69
CA SER A 56 -14.25 0.51 -22.86
C SER A 56 -14.57 -0.23 -21.56
N VAL A 57 -15.85 -0.50 -21.31
CA VAL A 57 -16.30 -1.43 -20.26
C VAL A 57 -16.61 -2.77 -20.90
N GLY A 58 -16.08 -3.84 -20.31
CA GLY A 58 -16.09 -5.17 -20.93
C GLY A 58 -14.87 -5.43 -21.82
N HIS A 59 -14.51 -6.70 -21.94
CA HIS A 59 -13.37 -7.15 -22.76
C HIS A 59 -13.88 -7.69 -24.10
N ALA A 60 -13.41 -7.11 -25.22
CA ALA A 60 -13.75 -7.52 -26.58
C ALA A 60 -12.53 -7.41 -27.50
N ALA A 61 -12.44 -8.30 -28.49
CA ALA A 61 -11.31 -8.37 -29.42
C ALA A 61 -11.08 -7.06 -30.20
N GLU A 62 -12.15 -6.28 -30.41
CA GLU A 62 -12.13 -5.01 -31.14
C GLU A 62 -11.48 -3.89 -30.30
N ASN A 63 -11.44 -4.01 -29.00
CA ASN A 63 -10.85 -2.98 -28.11
C ASN A 63 -9.35 -2.75 -28.38
N VAL A 64 -8.64 -3.76 -28.93
CA VAL A 64 -7.22 -3.64 -29.29
C VAL A 64 -6.98 -3.08 -30.67
N ASP A 65 -8.01 -2.64 -31.38
CA ASP A 65 -7.85 -2.08 -32.74
C ASP A 65 -6.95 -0.85 -32.71
N GLY A 66 -5.96 -0.85 -33.61
CA GLY A 66 -4.98 0.23 -33.71
C GLY A 66 -3.93 0.28 -32.59
N ALA A 67 -3.97 -0.64 -31.62
CA ALA A 67 -2.97 -0.67 -30.57
C ALA A 67 -1.58 -1.05 -31.11
N ALA A 68 -0.56 -0.29 -30.73
CA ALA A 68 0.83 -0.57 -31.03
C ALA A 68 1.46 -1.53 -30.01
N VAL A 69 0.96 -1.52 -28.77
CA VAL A 69 1.35 -2.41 -27.68
C VAL A 69 0.18 -2.63 -26.73
N VAL A 70 0.07 -3.83 -26.17
CA VAL A 70 -0.92 -4.17 -25.15
C VAL A 70 -0.23 -4.36 -23.82
N VAL A 71 -0.67 -3.61 -22.80
CA VAL A 71 -0.22 -3.74 -21.41
C VAL A 71 -1.27 -4.55 -20.64
N VAL A 72 -0.83 -5.60 -19.96
CA VAL A 72 -1.75 -6.52 -19.27
C VAL A 72 -1.51 -6.55 -17.77
N SER A 73 -2.61 -6.52 -16.99
CA SER A 73 -2.60 -6.78 -15.56
C SER A 73 -2.44 -8.27 -15.25
N THR A 74 -1.81 -8.61 -14.14
CA THR A 74 -1.69 -9.99 -13.65
C THR A 74 -3.03 -10.66 -13.34
N ALA A 75 -4.06 -9.88 -13.06
CA ALA A 75 -5.42 -10.37 -12.81
C ALA A 75 -6.13 -10.89 -14.08
N ILE A 76 -5.60 -10.57 -15.27
CA ILE A 76 -6.22 -10.95 -16.55
C ILE A 76 -5.82 -12.37 -16.94
N LYS A 77 -6.81 -13.19 -17.21
CA LYS A 77 -6.63 -14.58 -17.62
C LYS A 77 -6.06 -14.68 -19.04
N ARG A 78 -5.35 -15.77 -19.33
CA ARG A 78 -4.68 -16.00 -20.63
C ARG A 78 -5.63 -16.12 -21.81
N ASP A 79 -6.87 -16.50 -21.60
CA ASP A 79 -7.97 -16.67 -22.55
C ASP A 79 -8.80 -15.40 -22.78
N ASN A 80 -8.40 -14.26 -22.18
CA ASN A 80 -9.05 -12.97 -22.41
C ASN A 80 -9.08 -12.63 -23.92
N PRO A 81 -10.25 -12.20 -24.49
CA PRO A 81 -10.41 -11.98 -25.92
C PRO A 81 -9.46 -10.92 -26.49
N GLU A 82 -9.11 -9.90 -25.73
CA GLU A 82 -8.17 -8.86 -26.15
C GLU A 82 -6.75 -9.39 -26.25
N LEU A 83 -6.30 -10.22 -25.30
CA LEU A 83 -5.00 -10.88 -25.38
C LEU A 83 -4.90 -11.86 -26.54
N MET A 84 -5.97 -12.61 -26.79
CA MET A 84 -6.03 -13.53 -27.92
C MET A 84 -5.94 -12.76 -29.25
N ALA A 85 -6.69 -11.66 -29.39
CA ALA A 85 -6.67 -10.80 -30.56
C ALA A 85 -5.28 -10.13 -30.76
N ALA A 86 -4.67 -9.60 -29.71
CA ALA A 86 -3.33 -9.01 -29.79
C ALA A 86 -2.29 -10.01 -30.28
N ARG A 87 -2.29 -11.23 -29.74
CA ARG A 87 -1.38 -12.32 -30.19
C ARG A 87 -1.60 -12.74 -31.62
N ALA A 88 -2.87 -12.90 -32.04
CA ALA A 88 -3.21 -13.24 -33.41
C ALA A 88 -2.75 -12.17 -34.42
N ARG A 89 -2.80 -10.89 -34.00
CA ARG A 89 -2.36 -9.74 -34.81
C ARG A 89 -0.86 -9.43 -34.67
N ARG A 90 -0.13 -10.22 -33.86
CA ARG A 90 1.29 -10.01 -33.52
C ARG A 90 1.58 -8.64 -32.88
N VAL A 91 0.61 -8.08 -32.18
CA VAL A 91 0.82 -6.87 -31.35
C VAL A 91 1.60 -7.28 -30.10
N PRO A 92 2.71 -6.61 -29.74
CA PRO A 92 3.45 -6.89 -28.52
C PRO A 92 2.55 -6.83 -27.29
N VAL A 93 2.69 -7.83 -26.39
CA VAL A 93 2.00 -7.87 -25.11
C VAL A 93 3.05 -7.81 -23.99
N VAL A 94 2.98 -6.78 -23.16
CA VAL A 94 3.89 -6.55 -22.05
C VAL A 94 3.12 -6.55 -20.73
N ARG A 95 3.78 -6.97 -19.65
CA ARG A 95 3.18 -6.92 -18.32
C ARG A 95 3.23 -5.52 -17.74
N ARG A 96 2.34 -5.23 -16.79
CA ARG A 96 2.30 -3.96 -16.04
C ARG A 96 3.67 -3.50 -15.56
N ALA A 97 4.43 -4.39 -14.91
CA ALA A 97 5.76 -4.07 -14.38
C ALA A 97 6.80 -3.80 -15.48
N GLU A 98 6.68 -4.42 -16.64
CA GLU A 98 7.58 -4.14 -17.79
C GLU A 98 7.32 -2.73 -18.34
N MET A 99 6.06 -2.31 -18.45
CA MET A 99 5.72 -0.94 -18.84
C MET A 99 6.18 0.08 -17.79
N LEU A 100 6.02 -0.25 -16.49
CA LEU A 100 6.54 0.57 -15.40
C LEU A 100 8.07 0.71 -15.48
N ALA A 101 8.78 -0.39 -15.72
CA ALA A 101 10.24 -0.37 -15.86
C ALA A 101 10.71 0.54 -17.03
N GLU A 102 9.96 0.56 -18.15
CA GLU A 102 10.27 1.48 -19.25
C GLU A 102 10.08 2.95 -18.87
N LEU A 103 9.07 3.29 -18.06
CA LEU A 103 8.92 4.64 -17.50
C LEU A 103 10.03 4.98 -16.52
N MET A 104 10.43 4.03 -15.65
CA MET A 104 11.49 4.23 -14.66
C MET A 104 12.86 4.52 -15.30
N ARG A 105 13.15 3.94 -16.48
CA ARG A 105 14.40 4.22 -17.22
C ARG A 105 14.58 5.68 -17.64
N LEU A 106 13.52 6.49 -17.53
CA LEU A 106 13.55 7.90 -17.90
C LEU A 106 14.04 8.81 -16.79
N LYS A 107 14.12 8.32 -15.54
CA LYS A 107 14.40 9.09 -14.33
C LYS A 107 15.23 8.29 -13.35
N SER A 108 15.84 8.94 -12.38
CA SER A 108 16.38 8.28 -11.19
C SER A 108 15.22 7.80 -10.31
N CYS A 109 15.31 6.57 -9.80
CA CYS A 109 14.16 5.92 -9.19
C CYS A 109 14.39 5.50 -7.75
N VAL A 110 13.42 5.82 -6.89
CA VAL A 110 13.24 5.23 -5.56
C VAL A 110 12.13 4.19 -5.64
N ALA A 111 12.44 2.91 -5.41
CA ALA A 111 11.45 1.83 -5.39
C ALA A 111 11.24 1.30 -3.97
N ILE A 112 9.99 1.22 -3.54
CA ILE A 112 9.62 0.79 -2.21
C ILE A 112 8.98 -0.60 -2.27
N ALA A 113 9.67 -1.58 -1.68
CA ALA A 113 9.24 -2.96 -1.58
C ALA A 113 9.07 -3.40 -0.12
N GLY A 114 8.46 -4.57 0.05
CA GLY A 114 8.19 -5.20 1.34
C GLY A 114 6.77 -5.71 1.40
N THR A 115 6.47 -6.65 2.28
CA THR A 115 5.14 -7.23 2.39
C THR A 115 4.11 -6.17 2.81
N HIS A 116 4.44 -5.36 3.82
CA HIS A 116 3.56 -4.34 4.40
C HIS A 116 4.19 -2.95 4.38
N GLY A 117 3.37 -1.90 4.38
CA GLY A 117 3.80 -0.50 4.50
C GLY A 117 4.25 0.17 3.20
N LYS A 118 4.32 -0.54 2.08
CA LYS A 118 4.75 -0.01 0.76
C LYS A 118 4.08 1.30 0.39
N THR A 119 2.76 1.29 0.29
CA THR A 119 1.94 2.44 -0.14
C THR A 119 2.16 3.68 0.72
N THR A 120 2.19 3.49 2.04
CA THR A 120 2.41 4.57 3.00
C THR A 120 3.82 5.14 2.87
N THR A 121 4.83 4.27 2.82
CA THR A 121 6.24 4.67 2.67
C THR A 121 6.49 5.37 1.33
N THR A 122 5.93 4.87 0.23
CA THR A 122 5.98 5.52 -1.10
C THR A 122 5.41 6.93 -1.04
N THR A 123 4.27 7.11 -0.37
CA THR A 123 3.65 8.43 -0.21
C THR A 123 4.52 9.36 0.64
N MET A 124 5.11 8.87 1.73
CA MET A 124 5.99 9.67 2.59
C MET A 124 7.26 10.11 1.85
N VAL A 125 7.90 9.20 1.10
CA VAL A 125 9.05 9.55 0.26
C VAL A 125 8.64 10.60 -0.77
N ALA A 126 7.55 10.39 -1.49
CA ALA A 126 7.06 11.34 -2.48
C ALA A 126 6.79 12.73 -1.88
N THR A 127 6.17 12.79 -0.69
CA THR A 127 5.88 14.04 0.03
C THR A 127 7.16 14.77 0.42
N LEU A 128 8.16 14.05 0.94
CA LEU A 128 9.45 14.63 1.34
C LEU A 128 10.24 15.16 0.15
N LEU A 129 10.29 14.41 -0.95
CA LEU A 129 11.00 14.84 -2.16
C LEU A 129 10.31 16.01 -2.84
N ASP A 130 8.97 16.04 -2.85
CA ASP A 130 8.18 17.16 -3.38
C ASP A 130 8.42 18.43 -2.55
N ALA A 131 8.33 18.34 -1.23
CA ALA A 131 8.64 19.44 -0.32
C ALA A 131 10.10 19.93 -0.43
N GLY A 132 11.03 19.01 -0.71
CA GLY A 132 12.43 19.31 -0.98
C GLY A 132 12.70 19.95 -2.36
N GLY A 133 11.66 20.22 -3.15
CA GLY A 133 11.77 20.83 -4.47
C GLY A 133 12.25 19.90 -5.60
N LEU A 134 12.30 18.59 -5.34
CA LEU A 134 12.71 17.59 -6.33
C LEU A 134 11.58 17.19 -7.29
N ASP A 135 10.34 17.64 -7.07
CA ASP A 135 9.14 17.44 -7.90
C ASP A 135 9.07 16.07 -8.59
N PRO A 136 8.95 14.96 -7.81
CA PRO A 136 9.06 13.62 -8.34
C PRO A 136 7.83 13.20 -9.15
N THR A 137 8.05 12.34 -10.14
CA THR A 137 6.97 11.51 -10.70
C THR A 137 6.65 10.40 -9.70
N VAL A 138 5.37 10.15 -9.43
CA VAL A 138 4.94 9.18 -8.42
C VAL A 138 3.98 8.16 -9.03
N ILE A 139 4.19 6.86 -8.74
CA ILE A 139 3.25 5.78 -9.03
C ILE A 139 3.12 4.94 -7.77
N ASN A 140 1.92 4.93 -7.18
CA ASN A 140 1.62 4.33 -5.90
C ASN A 140 0.52 3.26 -6.01
N GLY A 141 0.46 2.34 -5.06
CA GLY A 141 -0.56 1.32 -4.92
C GLY A 141 -1.87 1.81 -4.27
N GLY A 142 -1.92 3.06 -3.78
CA GLY A 142 -3.09 3.68 -3.17
C GLY A 142 -3.26 5.13 -3.60
N ILE A 143 -4.44 5.70 -3.35
CA ILE A 143 -4.72 7.10 -3.65
C ILE A 143 -4.06 7.98 -2.58
N ILE A 144 -3.15 8.83 -3.00
CA ILE A 144 -2.49 9.83 -2.17
C ILE A 144 -3.48 10.98 -1.95
N ASN A 145 -3.82 11.29 -0.70
CA ASN A 145 -4.83 12.29 -0.38
C ASN A 145 -4.48 13.68 -0.95
N ALA A 146 -3.22 14.08 -0.86
CA ALA A 146 -2.74 15.37 -1.38
C ALA A 146 -2.90 15.51 -2.91
N TYR A 147 -2.87 14.40 -3.66
CA TYR A 147 -2.97 14.41 -5.13
C TYR A 147 -4.36 14.03 -5.64
N GLY A 148 -5.20 13.41 -4.80
CA GLY A 148 -6.49 12.83 -5.21
C GLY A 148 -6.35 11.69 -6.23
N SER A 149 -5.12 11.19 -6.43
CA SER A 149 -4.73 10.19 -7.42
C SER A 149 -3.67 9.24 -6.84
N ASN A 150 -3.52 8.10 -7.45
CA ASN A 150 -2.43 7.16 -7.15
C ASN A 150 -1.18 7.42 -8.02
N ALA A 151 -1.21 8.41 -8.90
CA ALA A 151 -0.08 8.80 -9.73
C ALA A 151 -0.02 10.31 -9.93
N ARG A 152 1.20 10.82 -10.09
CA ARG A 152 1.49 12.21 -10.44
C ARG A 152 2.69 12.25 -11.36
N LEU A 153 2.65 13.02 -12.43
CA LEU A 153 3.80 13.37 -13.24
C LEU A 153 4.47 14.62 -12.63
N GLY A 154 5.69 14.48 -12.14
CA GLY A 154 6.56 15.58 -11.72
C GLY A 154 7.52 16.00 -12.83
N ALA A 155 7.96 17.26 -12.80
CA ALA A 155 8.94 17.80 -13.74
C ALA A 155 10.39 17.46 -13.38
N GLY A 156 10.67 17.07 -12.14
CA GLY A 156 12.00 16.72 -11.66
C GLY A 156 12.54 15.40 -12.21
N ASP A 157 13.79 15.11 -11.90
CA ASP A 157 14.53 13.95 -12.41
C ASP A 157 14.27 12.67 -11.61
N TRP A 158 13.49 12.75 -10.53
CA TRP A 158 13.19 11.61 -9.67
C TRP A 158 11.83 10.98 -9.95
N MET A 159 11.76 9.68 -9.74
CA MET A 159 10.53 8.90 -9.75
C MET A 159 10.44 8.07 -8.48
N VAL A 160 9.28 8.05 -7.83
CA VAL A 160 9.01 7.25 -6.62
C VAL A 160 7.94 6.23 -6.96
N VAL A 161 8.24 4.95 -6.79
CA VAL A 161 7.33 3.87 -7.18
C VAL A 161 7.12 2.86 -6.07
N GLU A 162 5.91 2.36 -5.94
CA GLU A 162 5.63 1.16 -5.19
C GLU A 162 6.01 -0.07 -6.02
N ALA A 163 6.91 -0.89 -5.48
CA ALA A 163 7.39 -2.13 -6.09
C ALA A 163 6.58 -3.32 -5.54
N ASP A 164 5.73 -3.91 -6.40
CA ASP A 164 4.86 -5.02 -6.05
C ASP A 164 5.59 -6.35 -6.26
N GLU A 165 5.83 -7.07 -5.18
CA GLU A 165 6.53 -8.37 -5.18
C GLU A 165 5.64 -9.55 -5.60
N SER A 166 4.33 -9.38 -5.64
CA SER A 166 3.34 -10.47 -5.69
C SER A 166 3.54 -11.48 -6.84
N ASP A 167 4.12 -11.05 -7.95
CA ASP A 167 4.36 -11.87 -9.14
C ASP A 167 5.86 -11.94 -9.53
N GLY A 168 6.77 -11.48 -8.65
CA GLY A 168 8.21 -11.46 -8.87
C GLY A 168 8.68 -10.45 -9.93
N THR A 169 7.77 -9.69 -10.56
CA THR A 169 8.15 -8.75 -11.63
C THR A 169 8.86 -7.50 -11.12
N PHE A 170 8.79 -7.22 -9.80
CA PHE A 170 9.52 -6.12 -9.16
C PHE A 170 11.05 -6.22 -9.37
N LEU A 171 11.58 -7.43 -9.60
CA LEU A 171 13.00 -7.65 -9.95
C LEU A 171 13.42 -7.00 -11.27
N LYS A 172 12.46 -6.65 -12.13
CA LYS A 172 12.72 -5.98 -13.42
C LYS A 172 12.76 -4.46 -13.30
N LEU A 173 12.46 -3.91 -12.14
CA LEU A 173 12.40 -2.47 -11.94
C LEU A 173 13.82 -1.89 -11.77
N PRO A 174 14.29 -1.04 -12.69
CA PRO A 174 15.59 -0.36 -12.56
C PRO A 174 15.48 0.71 -11.49
N SER A 175 16.15 0.54 -10.36
CA SER A 175 16.03 1.43 -9.21
C SER A 175 17.41 1.87 -8.73
N ASP A 176 17.60 3.18 -8.53
CA ASP A 176 18.83 3.74 -7.96
C ASP A 176 18.81 3.66 -6.43
N VAL A 177 17.64 3.76 -5.85
CA VAL A 177 17.39 3.65 -4.42
C VAL A 177 16.26 2.67 -4.17
N VAL A 178 16.42 1.78 -3.20
CA VAL A 178 15.36 0.85 -2.80
C VAL A 178 15.10 0.95 -1.29
N ILE A 179 13.84 0.75 -0.91
CA ILE A 179 13.45 0.56 0.50
C ILE A 179 12.89 -0.84 0.64
N VAL A 180 13.31 -1.57 1.68
CA VAL A 180 12.71 -2.85 2.10
C VAL A 180 12.17 -2.69 3.52
N THR A 181 10.84 -2.72 3.66
CA THR A 181 10.17 -2.48 4.95
C THR A 181 10.12 -3.72 5.82
N ASN A 182 9.69 -4.84 5.27
CA ASN A 182 9.57 -6.14 5.95
C ASN A 182 9.42 -7.25 4.90
N ILE A 183 9.60 -8.51 5.29
CA ILE A 183 9.48 -9.68 4.42
C ILE A 183 8.76 -10.77 5.21
N ASP A 184 7.47 -10.96 4.93
CA ASP A 184 6.63 -11.98 5.53
C ASP A 184 6.24 -13.04 4.48
N PRO A 185 5.81 -14.26 4.90
CA PRO A 185 5.47 -15.34 4.00
C PRO A 185 4.11 -15.11 3.30
N GLU A 186 4.08 -14.17 2.38
CA GLU A 186 2.95 -13.93 1.46
C GLU A 186 3.29 -14.40 0.03
N HIS A 187 2.26 -14.49 -0.84
CA HIS A 187 2.42 -14.85 -2.26
C HIS A 187 3.10 -16.20 -2.51
N LEU A 188 2.90 -17.17 -1.60
CA LEU A 188 3.46 -18.53 -1.72
C LEU A 188 2.87 -19.33 -2.89
N ASP A 189 1.73 -18.91 -3.43
CA ASP A 189 1.16 -19.40 -4.69
C ASP A 189 2.11 -19.14 -5.88
N HIS A 190 2.84 -18.01 -5.87
CA HIS A 190 3.84 -17.64 -6.86
C HIS A 190 5.24 -18.21 -6.52
N PHE A 191 5.77 -17.87 -5.34
CA PHE A 191 7.16 -18.17 -4.96
C PHE A 191 7.40 -19.61 -4.48
N LYS A 192 6.35 -20.33 -4.08
CA LYS A 192 6.35 -21.70 -3.56
C LYS A 192 6.96 -21.87 -2.17
N THR A 193 8.06 -21.19 -1.85
CA THR A 193 8.72 -21.25 -0.53
C THR A 193 9.05 -19.86 -0.01
N PHE A 194 9.20 -19.73 1.29
CA PHE A 194 9.58 -18.46 1.92
C PHE A 194 11.02 -18.06 1.60
N GLU A 195 11.90 -19.05 1.44
CA GLU A 195 13.29 -18.84 1.00
C GLU A 195 13.35 -18.19 -0.39
N ALA A 196 12.49 -18.62 -1.31
CA ALA A 196 12.41 -18.01 -2.65
C ALA A 196 11.98 -16.54 -2.61
N ILE A 197 11.10 -16.15 -1.66
CA ILE A 197 10.74 -14.75 -1.41
C ILE A 197 11.97 -13.99 -0.91
N GLN A 198 12.69 -14.52 0.09
CA GLN A 198 13.89 -13.88 0.63
C GLN A 198 14.98 -13.69 -0.45
N ASP A 199 15.20 -14.69 -1.29
CA ASP A 199 16.15 -14.61 -2.40
C ASP A 199 15.71 -13.58 -3.47
N ALA A 200 14.41 -13.46 -3.71
CA ALA A 200 13.89 -12.41 -4.61
C ALA A 200 14.16 -11.01 -4.04
N PHE A 201 13.93 -10.78 -2.74
CA PHE A 201 14.26 -9.51 -2.10
C PHE A 201 15.78 -9.24 -2.09
N ARG A 202 16.61 -10.28 -1.90
CA ARG A 202 18.06 -10.14 -2.02
C ARG A 202 18.44 -9.66 -3.41
N ASN A 203 17.97 -10.33 -4.45
CA ASN A 203 18.23 -9.97 -5.84
C ASN A 203 17.73 -8.55 -6.16
N PHE A 204 16.59 -8.15 -5.60
CA PHE A 204 16.06 -6.78 -5.77
C PHE A 204 17.02 -5.73 -5.22
N VAL A 205 17.60 -5.96 -4.04
CA VAL A 205 18.59 -5.06 -3.43
C VAL A 205 19.92 -5.11 -4.20
N GLU A 206 20.38 -6.29 -4.62
CA GLU A 206 21.62 -6.48 -5.38
C GLU A 206 21.56 -5.86 -6.79
N ASN A 207 20.36 -5.63 -7.35
CA ASN A 207 20.18 -4.90 -8.62
C ASN A 207 20.43 -3.39 -8.53
N VAL A 208 20.52 -2.82 -7.31
CA VAL A 208 20.85 -1.39 -7.12
C VAL A 208 22.24 -1.11 -7.71
N PRO A 209 22.42 -0.05 -8.51
CA PRO A 209 23.72 0.29 -9.08
C PRO A 209 24.75 0.71 -8.01
N PHE A 210 26.03 0.68 -8.33
CA PHE A 210 27.10 0.95 -7.37
C PHE A 210 27.07 2.37 -6.76
N TYR A 211 26.40 3.31 -7.42
CA TYR A 211 26.20 4.68 -6.96
C TYR A 211 24.89 4.88 -6.16
N GLY A 212 24.03 3.87 -6.16
CA GLY A 212 22.79 3.87 -5.42
C GLY A 212 22.92 3.33 -3.99
N PHE A 213 21.81 3.13 -3.32
CA PHE A 213 21.76 2.56 -1.96
C PHE A 213 20.42 1.88 -1.65
N ALA A 214 20.45 1.01 -0.63
CA ALA A 214 19.26 0.37 -0.10
C ALA A 214 18.98 0.82 1.34
N VAL A 215 17.72 1.10 1.67
CA VAL A 215 17.25 1.44 3.03
C VAL A 215 16.49 0.24 3.58
N MET A 216 17.00 -0.42 4.62
CA MET A 216 16.53 -1.74 5.06
C MET A 216 16.17 -1.76 6.55
N CYS A 217 14.98 -2.28 6.87
CA CYS A 217 14.43 -2.32 8.24
C CYS A 217 15.09 -3.40 9.10
N THR A 218 15.90 -3.01 10.09
CA THR A 218 16.53 -3.96 11.03
C THR A 218 15.65 -4.34 12.22
N ASP A 219 14.48 -3.73 12.38
CA ASP A 219 13.49 -4.18 13.36
C ASP A 219 12.77 -5.45 12.89
N HIS A 220 12.82 -5.77 11.60
CA HIS A 220 12.26 -6.99 11.03
C HIS A 220 13.33 -8.08 10.92
N PRO A 221 13.18 -9.25 11.58
CA PRO A 221 14.26 -10.24 11.71
C PRO A 221 14.73 -10.79 10.37
N VAL A 222 13.82 -11.00 9.40
CA VAL A 222 14.20 -11.52 8.08
C VAL A 222 14.98 -10.47 7.28
N VAL A 223 14.57 -9.20 7.33
CA VAL A 223 15.30 -8.11 6.68
C VAL A 223 16.67 -7.90 7.33
N GLN A 224 16.73 -7.96 8.67
CA GLN A 224 18.00 -7.90 9.42
C GLN A 224 18.97 -9.02 8.99
N ALA A 225 18.47 -10.25 8.89
CA ALA A 225 19.28 -11.38 8.41
C ALA A 225 19.71 -11.19 6.95
N LEU A 226 18.86 -10.58 6.11
CA LEU A 226 19.18 -10.30 4.72
C LEU A 226 20.29 -9.24 4.58
N VAL A 227 20.32 -8.21 5.44
CA VAL A 227 21.39 -7.20 5.48
C VAL A 227 22.77 -7.85 5.60
N GLY A 228 22.90 -8.87 6.46
CA GLY A 228 24.16 -9.60 6.63
C GLY A 228 24.60 -10.49 5.45
N ARG A 229 23.71 -10.67 4.46
CA ARG A 229 23.97 -11.50 3.25
C ARG A 229 24.28 -10.66 2.01
N ILE A 230 24.21 -9.33 2.09
CA ILE A 230 24.46 -8.40 0.98
C ILE A 230 25.78 -7.69 1.25
N GLU A 231 26.81 -7.99 0.44
CA GLU A 231 28.18 -7.53 0.67
C GLU A 231 28.56 -6.32 -0.23
N ASP A 232 28.06 -6.32 -1.48
CA ASP A 232 28.55 -5.43 -2.54
C ASP A 232 27.65 -4.21 -2.81
N ARG A 233 26.78 -3.84 -1.88
CA ARG A 233 25.86 -2.70 -2.02
C ARG A 233 25.91 -1.79 -0.81
N ARG A 234 25.70 -0.50 -1.04
CA ARG A 234 25.55 0.47 0.03
C ARG A 234 24.20 0.26 0.69
N ILE A 235 24.18 -0.10 1.97
CA ILE A 235 22.98 -0.29 2.77
C ILE A 235 22.95 0.79 3.86
N ILE A 236 21.78 1.38 4.06
CA ILE A 236 21.43 2.22 5.20
C ILE A 236 20.38 1.43 5.99
N THR A 237 20.72 1.00 7.17
CA THR A 237 19.79 0.30 8.04
C THR A 237 18.90 1.30 8.79
N TYR A 238 17.63 0.95 9.02
CA TYR A 238 16.74 1.80 9.82
C TYR A 238 15.88 0.98 10.79
N GLY A 239 15.41 1.65 11.84
CA GLY A 239 14.56 1.06 12.86
C GLY A 239 14.80 1.63 14.25
N GLN A 240 14.25 0.99 15.29
CA GLN A 240 14.53 1.30 16.70
C GLN A 240 15.78 0.59 17.21
N ASN A 241 16.27 -0.40 16.46
CA ASN A 241 17.48 -1.11 16.80
C ASN A 241 18.65 -0.13 16.98
N PRO A 242 19.40 -0.15 18.11
CA PRO A 242 20.51 0.76 18.36
C PRO A 242 21.66 0.66 17.36
N GLN A 243 21.69 -0.42 16.55
CA GLN A 243 22.68 -0.60 15.49
C GLN A 243 22.24 0.00 14.14
N ALA A 244 20.98 0.48 14.03
CA ALA A 244 20.48 1.10 12.81
C ALA A 244 21.24 2.41 12.49
N ASP A 245 21.52 2.64 11.21
CA ASP A 245 22.13 3.88 10.72
C ASP A 245 21.16 5.06 10.83
N ALA A 246 19.86 4.84 10.55
CA ALA A 246 18.78 5.79 10.78
C ALA A 246 17.88 5.25 11.92
N GLN A 247 18.14 5.72 13.13
CA GLN A 247 17.48 5.22 14.33
C GLN A 247 16.26 6.04 14.69
N LEU A 248 15.09 5.36 14.85
CA LEU A 248 13.86 5.92 15.40
C LEU A 248 13.95 6.01 16.92
N LEU A 249 13.85 7.20 17.47
CA LEU A 249 14.01 7.48 18.90
C LEU A 249 12.81 8.28 19.45
N ASP A 250 12.58 8.18 20.77
CA ASP A 250 11.64 8.99 21.54
C ASP A 250 10.21 9.03 20.98
N LEU A 251 9.76 7.89 20.44
CA LEU A 251 8.41 7.78 19.90
C LEU A 251 7.36 7.96 20.98
N THR A 252 6.53 9.00 20.83
CA THR A 252 5.43 9.35 21.75
C THR A 252 4.14 9.49 20.97
N PRO A 253 3.06 8.77 21.35
CA PRO A 253 1.74 8.96 20.75
C PRO A 253 1.20 10.37 21.06
N MET A 254 0.51 10.97 20.09
CA MET A 254 -0.12 12.29 20.23
C MET A 254 -1.48 12.27 19.52
N GLY A 255 -2.58 12.44 20.24
CA GLY A 255 -3.93 12.72 19.76
C GLY A 255 -4.25 12.41 18.27
N GLY A 256 -4.08 11.17 17.83
CA GLY A 256 -4.26 10.76 16.42
C GLY A 256 -2.99 10.80 15.56
N GLY A 257 -1.83 11.06 16.14
CA GLY A 257 -0.53 11.08 15.48
C GLY A 257 0.61 10.59 16.36
N SER A 258 1.84 10.84 15.93
CA SER A 258 3.06 10.45 16.62
C SER A 258 4.08 11.59 16.62
N LYS A 259 4.83 11.74 17.71
CA LYS A 259 6.02 12.59 17.80
C LYS A 259 7.24 11.71 18.01
N PHE A 260 8.33 11.97 17.31
CA PHE A 260 9.57 11.20 17.41
C PHE A 260 10.76 12.00 16.91
N LYS A 261 11.95 11.42 17.03
CA LYS A 261 13.18 11.91 16.40
C LYS A 261 13.87 10.81 15.61
N VAL A 262 14.69 11.20 14.65
CA VAL A 262 15.53 10.28 13.86
C VAL A 262 16.98 10.68 14.01
N ALA A 263 17.83 9.76 14.45
CA ALA A 263 19.27 9.92 14.50
C ALA A 263 19.92 9.19 13.34
N ILE A 264 20.62 9.92 12.46
CA ILE A 264 21.26 9.37 11.27
C ILE A 264 22.79 9.35 11.48
N ARG A 265 23.38 8.17 11.40
CA ARG A 265 24.81 7.95 11.55
C ARG A 265 25.51 8.02 10.18
N ASP A 266 26.45 8.91 10.05
CA ASP A 266 27.41 8.89 8.92
C ASP A 266 28.48 7.82 9.19
N ARG A 267 28.50 6.77 8.38
CA ARG A 267 29.47 5.67 8.51
C ARG A 267 30.93 6.09 8.25
N LYS A 268 31.16 7.17 7.51
CA LYS A 268 32.51 7.63 7.17
C LYS A 268 33.15 8.43 8.32
N THR A 269 32.32 9.29 8.92
CA THR A 269 32.79 10.19 9.99
C THR A 269 32.46 9.69 11.38
N SER A 270 31.60 8.68 11.49
CA SER A 270 30.97 8.23 12.74
C SER A 270 30.16 9.32 13.47
N ALA A 271 29.95 10.45 12.84
CA ALA A 271 29.11 11.52 13.37
C ALA A 271 27.63 11.09 13.32
N THR A 272 26.86 11.51 14.31
CA THR A 272 25.40 11.31 14.33
C THR A 272 24.73 12.65 14.13
N HIS A 273 23.85 12.73 13.13
CA HIS A 273 23.00 13.87 12.87
C HIS A 273 21.58 13.56 13.40
N GLU A 274 21.03 14.44 14.21
CA GLU A 274 19.74 14.21 14.86
C GLU A 274 18.68 15.19 14.34
N ILE A 275 17.60 14.66 13.77
CA ILE A 275 16.43 15.42 13.38
C ILE A 275 15.36 15.23 14.48
N ALA A 276 15.24 16.23 15.34
CA ALA A 276 14.30 16.22 16.45
C ALA A 276 12.93 16.81 16.08
N ASP A 277 11.94 16.62 16.97
CA ASP A 277 10.60 17.21 16.88
C ASP A 277 9.83 16.89 15.60
N ILE A 278 10.00 15.68 15.07
CA ILE A 278 9.22 15.22 13.92
C ILE A 278 7.80 14.88 14.39
N MET A 279 6.82 15.54 13.78
CA MET A 279 5.40 15.30 13.99
C MET A 279 4.83 14.56 12.78
N LEU A 280 4.09 13.47 13.01
CA LEU A 280 3.41 12.72 11.97
C LEU A 280 1.93 12.57 12.34
N PRO A 281 0.96 13.09 11.55
CA PRO A 281 -0.47 12.97 11.83
C PRO A 281 -1.01 11.57 11.47
N MET A 282 -0.25 10.54 11.79
CA MET A 282 -0.63 9.13 11.71
C MET A 282 -0.16 8.43 12.98
N PRO A 283 -1.06 7.69 13.66
CA PRO A 283 -0.71 6.94 14.85
C PRO A 283 0.01 5.64 14.49
N GLY A 284 0.69 5.08 15.48
CA GLY A 284 1.27 3.76 15.43
C GLY A 284 2.75 3.73 15.06
N ARG A 285 3.46 2.86 15.76
CA ARG A 285 4.90 2.63 15.59
C ARG A 285 5.29 2.27 14.16
N HIS A 286 4.47 1.49 13.46
CA HIS A 286 4.74 1.10 12.08
C HIS A 286 4.78 2.32 11.14
N ASN A 287 3.93 3.33 11.35
CA ASN A 287 3.94 4.56 10.56
C ASN A 287 5.16 5.43 10.87
N ALA A 288 5.59 5.51 12.13
CA ALA A 288 6.84 6.18 12.50
C ALA A 288 8.07 5.47 11.90
N SER A 289 8.07 4.14 11.85
CA SER A 289 9.11 3.35 11.19
C SER A 289 9.14 3.61 9.68
N ASN A 290 7.98 3.63 9.00
CA ASN A 290 7.85 3.98 7.58
C ASN A 290 8.38 5.41 7.31
N ALA A 291 8.05 6.36 8.19
CA ALA A 291 8.56 7.73 8.10
C ALA A 291 10.09 7.79 8.28
N THR A 292 10.66 6.98 9.18
CA THR A 292 12.12 6.90 9.38
C THR A 292 12.82 6.45 8.09
N ALA A 293 12.29 5.44 7.39
CA ALA A 293 12.82 5.03 6.09
C ALA A 293 12.76 6.14 5.04
N ALA A 294 11.62 6.83 4.95
CA ALA A 294 11.42 7.93 4.02
C ALA A 294 12.35 9.12 4.33
N ILE A 295 12.54 9.44 5.61
CA ILE A 295 13.46 10.49 6.08
C ILE A 295 14.91 10.13 5.76
N ALA A 296 15.31 8.86 5.92
CA ALA A 296 16.66 8.42 5.54
C ALA A 296 16.95 8.67 4.05
N VAL A 297 15.97 8.37 3.16
CA VAL A 297 16.09 8.67 1.72
C VAL A 297 16.14 10.18 1.48
N ALA A 298 15.26 10.95 2.07
CA ALA A 298 15.19 12.40 1.88
C ALA A 298 16.48 13.10 2.34
N HIS A 299 17.02 12.69 3.49
CA HIS A 299 18.30 13.19 4.02
C HIS A 299 19.46 12.90 3.06
N GLU A 300 19.57 11.66 2.55
CA GLU A 300 20.60 11.28 1.57
C GLU A 300 20.49 12.05 0.25
N LEU A 301 19.29 12.46 -0.12
CA LEU A 301 19.03 13.29 -1.31
C LEU A 301 19.10 14.81 -1.03
N GLY A 302 19.54 15.20 0.16
CA GLY A 302 19.84 16.59 0.51
C GLY A 302 18.63 17.43 0.94
N VAL A 303 17.51 16.83 1.30
CA VAL A 303 16.36 17.57 1.86
C VAL A 303 16.72 18.03 3.27
N SER A 304 16.54 19.32 3.56
CA SER A 304 16.91 19.90 4.86
C SER A 304 15.95 19.45 5.99
N ASP A 305 16.45 19.47 7.23
CA ASP A 305 15.71 19.07 8.42
C ASP A 305 14.41 19.84 8.60
N ASP A 306 14.41 21.15 8.34
CA ASP A 306 13.22 22.00 8.47
C ASP A 306 12.15 21.60 7.48
N ILE A 307 12.53 21.29 6.25
CA ILE A 307 11.61 20.77 5.22
C ILE A 307 11.09 19.40 5.62
N ILE A 308 11.94 18.51 6.15
CA ILE A 308 11.52 17.20 6.64
C ILE A 308 10.47 17.34 7.74
N ARG A 309 10.72 18.20 8.75
CA ARG A 309 9.76 18.45 9.85
C ARG A 309 8.43 19.00 9.33
N GLN A 310 8.48 19.99 8.45
CA GLN A 310 7.26 20.61 7.89
C GLN A 310 6.46 19.63 7.03
N ALA A 311 7.13 18.86 6.16
CA ALA A 311 6.49 17.90 5.28
C ALA A 311 5.84 16.75 6.07
N MET A 312 6.50 16.25 7.11
CA MET A 312 5.94 15.20 7.96
C MET A 312 4.76 15.70 8.79
N ALA A 313 4.84 16.92 9.34
CA ALA A 313 3.74 17.52 10.09
C ALA A 313 2.50 17.81 9.20
N GLY A 314 2.71 18.14 7.93
CA GLY A 314 1.67 18.35 6.92
C GLY A 314 1.24 17.10 6.16
N PHE A 315 1.70 15.91 6.54
CA PHE A 315 1.44 14.69 5.81
C PHE A 315 -0.05 14.36 5.73
N GLY A 316 -0.62 14.39 4.53
CA GLY A 316 -2.06 14.23 4.29
C GLY A 316 -2.56 12.78 4.32
N GLY A 317 -1.66 11.79 4.47
CA GLY A 317 -2.00 10.36 4.49
C GLY A 317 -2.38 9.78 3.12
N VAL A 318 -2.79 8.53 3.16
CA VAL A 318 -3.26 7.74 2.01
C VAL A 318 -4.67 7.25 2.30
N LYS A 319 -5.54 7.23 1.31
CA LYS A 319 -6.89 6.67 1.49
C LYS A 319 -6.81 5.24 1.97
N ARG A 320 -7.70 4.90 2.90
CA ARG A 320 -7.78 3.57 3.50
C ARG A 320 -6.52 3.18 4.29
N ARG A 321 -5.78 4.13 4.87
CA ARG A 321 -4.68 3.90 5.81
C ARG A 321 -4.95 4.75 7.04
N PHE A 322 -5.61 4.15 8.02
CA PHE A 322 -6.10 4.81 9.25
C PHE A 322 -6.89 6.10 8.96
N THR A 323 -7.77 6.04 7.95
CA THR A 323 -8.49 7.21 7.45
C THR A 323 -9.74 7.47 8.28
N LYS A 324 -9.84 8.62 8.94
CA LYS A 324 -11.08 9.05 9.61
C LYS A 324 -12.13 9.38 8.55
N THR A 325 -13.22 8.61 8.51
CA THR A 325 -14.32 8.81 7.57
C THR A 325 -15.39 9.75 8.11
N GLY A 326 -15.50 9.83 9.43
CA GLY A 326 -16.41 10.76 10.10
C GLY A 326 -16.46 10.54 11.60
N GLU A 327 -17.27 11.37 12.25
CA GLU A 327 -17.58 11.27 13.68
C GLU A 327 -19.04 11.59 13.90
N THR A 328 -19.72 10.81 14.72
CA THR A 328 -21.14 11.00 15.05
C THR A 328 -21.39 10.57 16.49
N ASN A 329 -22.08 11.41 17.27
CA ASN A 329 -22.38 11.16 18.69
C ASN A 329 -21.14 10.85 19.53
N GLY A 330 -19.98 11.44 19.15
CA GLY A 330 -18.67 11.20 19.78
C GLY A 330 -18.03 9.87 19.42
N VAL A 331 -18.61 9.08 18.49
CA VAL A 331 -18.01 7.86 17.94
C VAL A 331 -17.25 8.21 16.66
N THR A 332 -15.95 7.93 16.63
CA THR A 332 -15.11 8.15 15.46
C THR A 332 -15.04 6.87 14.62
N VAL A 333 -15.19 6.99 13.31
CA VAL A 333 -15.10 5.87 12.35
C VAL A 333 -13.82 5.99 11.53
N ILE A 334 -13.06 4.90 11.48
CA ILE A 334 -11.80 4.76 10.73
C ILE A 334 -11.98 3.70 9.64
N ASP A 335 -11.47 3.99 8.44
CA ASP A 335 -11.31 3.05 7.32
C ASP A 335 -9.86 2.66 7.16
N ASP A 336 -9.55 1.36 7.19
CA ASP A 336 -8.22 0.84 6.95
C ASP A 336 -8.22 -0.37 6.00
N TYR A 337 -7.24 -0.39 5.12
CA TYR A 337 -7.07 -1.46 4.13
C TYR A 337 -6.52 -2.76 4.72
N GLY A 338 -6.12 -2.75 5.98
CA GLY A 338 -5.54 -3.90 6.69
C GLY A 338 -6.40 -5.15 6.51
N HIS A 339 -5.82 -6.16 5.88
CA HIS A 339 -6.48 -7.40 5.52
C HIS A 339 -5.61 -8.64 5.78
N HIS A 340 -4.40 -8.44 6.28
CA HIS A 340 -3.50 -9.47 6.81
C HIS A 340 -3.47 -9.39 8.34
N PRO A 341 -3.35 -10.51 9.10
CA PRO A 341 -3.33 -10.47 10.57
C PRO A 341 -2.31 -9.51 11.17
N VAL A 342 -1.10 -9.44 10.61
CA VAL A 342 -0.03 -8.53 11.05
C VAL A 342 -0.46 -7.05 10.87
N GLU A 343 -1.08 -6.71 9.76
CA GLU A 343 -1.61 -5.36 9.51
C GLU A 343 -2.73 -5.02 10.49
N ILE A 344 -3.70 -5.93 10.67
CA ILE A 344 -4.83 -5.75 11.58
C ILE A 344 -4.34 -5.50 13.01
N ALA A 345 -3.42 -6.33 13.50
CA ALA A 345 -2.84 -6.14 14.83
C ALA A 345 -2.13 -4.79 14.97
N ALA A 346 -1.36 -4.37 13.97
CA ALA A 346 -0.67 -3.08 13.98
C ALA A 346 -1.64 -1.89 13.98
N VAL A 347 -2.72 -1.96 13.18
CA VAL A 347 -3.76 -0.93 13.12
C VAL A 347 -4.54 -0.84 14.43
N LEU A 348 -4.95 -1.98 15.00
CA LEU A 348 -5.68 -2.01 16.27
C LEU A 348 -4.83 -1.51 17.44
N LYS A 349 -3.54 -1.84 17.45
CA LYS A 349 -2.59 -1.28 18.42
C LYS A 349 -2.48 0.24 18.29
N ALA A 350 -2.35 0.77 17.08
CA ALA A 350 -2.34 2.20 16.82
C ALA A 350 -3.66 2.88 17.25
N ALA A 351 -4.79 2.20 17.01
CA ALA A 351 -6.10 2.63 17.49
C ALA A 351 -6.13 2.70 19.02
N ARG A 352 -5.61 1.69 19.70
CA ARG A 352 -5.54 1.65 21.17
C ARG A 352 -4.69 2.78 21.76
N GLU A 353 -3.59 3.13 21.09
CA GLU A 353 -2.73 4.24 21.48
C GLU A 353 -3.39 5.62 21.22
N SER A 354 -4.42 5.69 20.38
CA SER A 354 -5.08 6.93 19.98
C SER A 354 -6.35 7.27 20.79
N THR A 355 -6.91 6.31 21.55
CA THR A 355 -8.13 6.52 22.35
C THR A 355 -8.10 5.81 23.70
N ASN A 356 -8.77 6.42 24.70
CA ASN A 356 -9.08 5.76 25.97
C ASN A 356 -10.43 5.04 25.95
N GLY A 357 -11.21 5.20 24.88
CA GLY A 357 -12.49 4.54 24.67
C GLY A 357 -12.35 3.09 24.22
N LYS A 358 -13.48 2.45 23.93
CA LYS A 358 -13.49 1.12 23.34
C LYS A 358 -13.11 1.16 21.87
N ILE A 359 -12.56 0.06 21.39
CA ILE A 359 -12.30 -0.19 19.97
C ILE A 359 -13.24 -1.29 19.48
N ILE A 360 -14.09 -0.94 18.55
CA ILE A 360 -14.96 -1.87 17.82
C ILE A 360 -14.33 -2.14 16.46
N ALA A 361 -13.75 -3.32 16.28
CA ALA A 361 -13.23 -3.75 14.99
C ALA A 361 -14.37 -4.29 14.14
N VAL A 362 -14.52 -3.81 12.91
CA VAL A 362 -15.40 -4.37 11.90
C VAL A 362 -14.50 -4.97 10.84
N VAL A 363 -14.51 -6.30 10.68
CA VAL A 363 -13.60 -6.99 9.77
C VAL A 363 -14.35 -7.66 8.63
N GLN A 364 -13.87 -7.43 7.40
CA GLN A 364 -14.27 -8.18 6.21
C GLN A 364 -13.07 -9.00 5.72
N PRO A 365 -13.00 -10.31 6.02
CA PRO A 365 -11.92 -11.14 5.50
C PRO A 365 -11.88 -11.09 3.98
N HIS A 366 -10.68 -11.03 3.41
CA HIS A 366 -10.48 -10.89 1.97
C HIS A 366 -9.81 -12.14 1.41
N ARG A 367 -10.53 -12.89 0.56
CA ARG A 367 -10.24 -14.21 -0.02
C ARG A 367 -10.39 -15.36 0.98
N TYR A 368 -11.03 -16.42 0.52
CA TYR A 368 -11.19 -17.65 1.29
C TYR A 368 -9.85 -18.35 1.54
N THR A 369 -8.98 -18.38 0.54
CA THR A 369 -7.65 -19.00 0.64
C THR A 369 -6.78 -18.33 1.70
N ARG A 370 -6.82 -17.00 1.83
CA ARG A 370 -6.07 -16.28 2.87
C ARG A 370 -6.63 -16.57 4.26
N LEU A 371 -7.95 -16.52 4.43
CA LEU A 371 -8.57 -16.82 5.71
C LEU A 371 -8.27 -18.27 6.14
N GLN A 372 -8.25 -19.22 5.21
CA GLN A 372 -7.90 -20.62 5.48
C GLN A 372 -6.44 -20.77 5.88
N SER A 373 -5.51 -20.18 5.14
CA SER A 373 -4.08 -20.36 5.34
C SER A 373 -3.53 -19.68 6.60
N LEU A 374 -4.19 -18.60 7.07
CA LEU A 374 -3.77 -17.79 8.22
C LEU A 374 -4.83 -17.79 9.33
N PHE A 375 -5.61 -18.88 9.45
CA PHE A 375 -6.78 -18.91 10.34
C PHE A 375 -6.42 -18.65 11.79
N GLU A 376 -5.34 -19.28 12.29
CA GLU A 376 -4.88 -19.14 13.66
C GLU A 376 -4.39 -17.72 13.96
N GLU A 377 -3.66 -17.13 13.03
CA GLU A 377 -3.19 -15.76 13.12
C GLU A 377 -4.36 -14.75 13.09
N PHE A 378 -5.36 -15.00 12.25
CA PHE A 378 -6.60 -14.21 12.25
C PHE A 378 -7.35 -14.31 13.57
N CYS A 379 -7.40 -15.48 14.19
CA CYS A 379 -8.09 -15.66 15.47
C CYS A 379 -7.42 -14.95 16.64
N THR A 380 -6.16 -14.53 16.50
CA THR A 380 -5.36 -13.91 17.58
C THR A 380 -5.00 -12.45 17.35
N CYS A 381 -5.25 -11.88 16.14
CA CYS A 381 -4.81 -10.51 15.81
C CYS A 381 -5.72 -9.39 16.34
N PHE A 382 -6.86 -9.70 16.97
CA PHE A 382 -7.83 -8.70 17.47
C PHE A 382 -7.73 -8.39 18.96
N ASN A 383 -6.64 -8.73 19.62
CA ASN A 383 -6.47 -8.59 21.08
C ASN A 383 -6.62 -7.14 21.58
N ASP A 384 -6.33 -6.14 20.74
CA ASP A 384 -6.49 -4.73 21.08
C ASP A 384 -7.92 -4.18 20.83
N ALA A 385 -8.84 -5.02 20.30
CA ALA A 385 -10.24 -4.65 20.11
C ALA A 385 -11.11 -5.13 21.29
N ASP A 386 -12.04 -4.29 21.74
CA ASP A 386 -13.04 -4.63 22.78
C ASP A 386 -14.21 -5.43 22.22
N ALA A 387 -14.51 -5.27 20.94
CA ALA A 387 -15.51 -6.03 20.21
C ALA A 387 -15.06 -6.24 18.76
N VAL A 388 -15.44 -7.40 18.19
CA VAL A 388 -15.18 -7.72 16.78
C VAL A 388 -16.50 -8.02 16.08
N VAL A 389 -16.84 -7.23 15.07
CA VAL A 389 -17.97 -7.46 14.16
C VAL A 389 -17.42 -8.13 12.90
N VAL A 390 -17.83 -9.37 12.65
CA VAL A 390 -17.28 -10.21 11.57
C VAL A 390 -18.25 -10.23 10.40
N ALA A 391 -17.82 -9.73 9.26
CA ALA A 391 -18.59 -9.74 8.02
C ALA A 391 -18.33 -11.02 7.18
N GLU A 392 -19.16 -11.24 6.16
CA GLU A 392 -18.94 -12.29 5.15
C GLU A 392 -17.59 -12.09 4.44
N VAL A 393 -16.97 -13.20 4.03
CA VAL A 393 -15.73 -13.18 3.28
C VAL A 393 -15.93 -12.50 1.93
N TYR A 394 -15.10 -11.51 1.63
CA TYR A 394 -15.03 -10.92 0.30
C TYR A 394 -14.24 -11.85 -0.63
N ALA A 395 -14.94 -12.47 -1.56
CA ALA A 395 -14.40 -13.56 -2.37
C ALA A 395 -13.25 -13.14 -3.31
N ALA A 396 -13.23 -11.88 -3.81
CA ALA A 396 -12.25 -11.38 -4.77
C ALA A 396 -12.05 -12.30 -5.99
N GLY A 397 -13.14 -12.93 -6.47
CA GLY A 397 -13.12 -13.85 -7.61
C GLY A 397 -12.80 -15.31 -7.28
N GLU A 398 -12.58 -15.66 -6.01
CA GLU A 398 -12.43 -17.04 -5.56
C GLU A 398 -13.78 -17.73 -5.38
N ALA A 399 -13.80 -19.05 -5.57
CA ALA A 399 -14.95 -19.87 -5.18
C ALA A 399 -14.97 -20.04 -3.65
N PRO A 400 -16.15 -20.14 -3.01
CA PRO A 400 -16.26 -20.43 -1.59
C PRO A 400 -15.58 -21.76 -1.23
N ILE A 401 -14.88 -21.79 -0.10
CA ILE A 401 -14.25 -22.99 0.46
C ILE A 401 -15.16 -23.51 1.59
N PRO A 402 -15.64 -24.77 1.54
CA PRO A 402 -16.49 -25.34 2.59
C PRO A 402 -15.85 -25.20 3.99
N GLY A 403 -16.59 -24.66 4.95
CA GLY A 403 -16.14 -24.47 6.32
C GLY A 403 -15.24 -23.23 6.53
N ILE A 404 -15.01 -22.42 5.49
CA ILE A 404 -14.28 -21.15 5.60
C ILE A 404 -15.26 -20.01 5.33
N ASP A 405 -15.91 -19.55 6.38
CA ASP A 405 -16.95 -18.53 6.31
C ASP A 405 -16.93 -17.62 7.56
N ARG A 406 -17.81 -16.65 7.58
CA ARG A 406 -18.01 -15.71 8.70
C ARG A 406 -18.24 -16.42 10.03
N ASP A 407 -19.12 -17.43 10.04
CA ASP A 407 -19.54 -18.07 11.28
C ASP A 407 -18.45 -18.96 11.86
N HIS A 408 -17.70 -19.65 11.00
CA HIS A 408 -16.52 -20.40 11.39
C HIS A 408 -15.43 -19.46 11.95
N PHE A 409 -15.18 -18.32 11.30
CA PHE A 409 -14.21 -17.35 11.80
C PHE A 409 -14.67 -16.72 13.13
N ALA A 410 -15.93 -16.36 13.28
CA ALA A 410 -16.47 -15.87 14.54
C ALA A 410 -16.36 -16.90 15.68
N ALA A 411 -16.56 -18.20 15.37
CA ALA A 411 -16.36 -19.29 16.32
C ALA A 411 -14.87 -19.43 16.71
N GLY A 412 -13.96 -19.33 15.73
CA GLY A 412 -12.51 -19.34 15.94
C GLY A 412 -12.06 -18.23 16.89
N LEU A 413 -12.47 -16.99 16.67
CA LEU A 413 -12.19 -15.86 17.57
C LEU A 413 -12.65 -16.11 19.00
N ARG A 414 -13.86 -16.67 19.19
CA ARG A 414 -14.37 -17.02 20.52
C ARG A 414 -13.56 -18.15 21.17
N ALA A 415 -13.19 -19.17 20.39
CA ALA A 415 -12.36 -20.28 20.86
C ALA A 415 -10.97 -19.81 21.33
N HIS A 416 -10.44 -18.75 20.72
CA HIS A 416 -9.18 -18.09 21.12
C HIS A 416 -9.36 -17.01 22.21
N GLY A 417 -10.54 -16.95 22.84
CA GLY A 417 -10.79 -16.16 24.04
C GLY A 417 -11.33 -14.76 23.81
N HIS A 418 -11.64 -14.34 22.57
CA HIS A 418 -12.26 -13.06 22.35
C HIS A 418 -13.72 -13.06 22.82
N ARG A 419 -14.03 -12.23 23.83
CA ARG A 419 -15.31 -12.31 24.56
C ARG A 419 -16.51 -11.71 23.82
N ASN A 420 -16.26 -10.72 22.97
CA ASN A 420 -17.34 -9.97 22.30
C ASN A 420 -17.17 -10.04 20.77
N VAL A 421 -17.73 -11.10 20.19
CA VAL A 421 -17.69 -11.35 18.74
C VAL A 421 -19.11 -11.42 18.20
N VAL A 422 -19.43 -10.57 17.22
CA VAL A 422 -20.75 -10.42 16.63
C VAL A 422 -20.67 -10.73 15.13
N PRO A 423 -21.25 -11.83 14.64
CA PRO A 423 -21.42 -12.04 13.21
C PRO A 423 -22.31 -10.96 12.60
N LEU A 424 -21.89 -10.31 11.53
CA LEU A 424 -22.66 -9.31 10.79
C LEU A 424 -23.59 -10.03 9.79
N PRO A 425 -24.91 -9.97 9.94
CA PRO A 425 -25.84 -10.66 9.04
C PRO A 425 -25.73 -10.13 7.59
N ASN A 426 -25.68 -8.82 7.44
CA ASN A 426 -25.47 -8.10 6.18
C ASN A 426 -25.04 -6.65 6.46
N ALA A 427 -24.57 -5.93 5.45
CA ALA A 427 -24.08 -4.57 5.60
C ALA A 427 -25.10 -3.59 6.18
N GLY A 428 -26.40 -3.78 5.88
CA GLY A 428 -27.47 -2.90 6.37
C GLY A 428 -27.72 -2.95 7.88
N GLU A 429 -27.27 -4.01 8.56
CA GLU A 429 -27.38 -4.14 10.02
C GLU A 429 -26.18 -3.55 10.76
N LEU A 430 -25.14 -3.11 10.05
CA LEU A 430 -23.90 -2.63 10.67
C LEU A 430 -24.13 -1.46 11.62
N ALA A 431 -24.84 -0.44 11.17
CA ALA A 431 -25.11 0.75 11.97
C ALA A 431 -25.84 0.45 13.27
N LYS A 432 -26.84 -0.44 13.23
CA LYS A 432 -27.62 -0.88 14.39
C LYS A 432 -26.75 -1.66 15.40
N ILE A 433 -25.89 -2.55 14.91
CA ILE A 433 -24.96 -3.31 15.76
C ILE A 433 -23.97 -2.38 16.42
N VAL A 434 -23.34 -1.48 15.63
CA VAL A 434 -22.38 -0.50 16.16
C VAL A 434 -23.05 0.44 17.15
N HIS A 435 -24.26 0.92 16.87
CA HIS A 435 -25.02 1.76 17.82
C HIS A 435 -25.25 1.07 19.18
N GLY A 436 -25.47 -0.25 19.18
CA GLY A 436 -25.61 -1.04 20.41
C GLY A 436 -24.31 -1.30 21.16
N LEU A 437 -23.16 -1.20 20.51
CA LEU A 437 -21.84 -1.50 21.08
C LEU A 437 -21.07 -0.24 21.49
N ALA A 438 -21.13 0.81 20.68
CA ALA A 438 -20.31 2.01 20.80
C ALA A 438 -20.97 3.10 21.67
N LYS A 439 -20.13 3.88 22.34
CA LYS A 439 -20.50 5.07 23.11
C LYS A 439 -19.61 6.25 22.72
N SER A 440 -19.98 7.45 23.15
CA SER A 440 -19.13 8.64 22.98
C SER A 440 -17.72 8.39 23.51
N GLY A 441 -16.71 8.72 22.71
CA GLY A 441 -15.29 8.46 22.97
C GLY A 441 -14.76 7.16 22.38
N ASP A 442 -15.64 6.30 21.86
CA ASP A 442 -15.24 5.02 21.26
C ASP A 442 -14.79 5.17 19.78
N LEU A 443 -14.01 4.20 19.32
CA LEU A 443 -13.46 4.13 17.96
C LEU A 443 -14.00 2.90 17.25
N VAL A 444 -14.52 3.09 16.05
CA VAL A 444 -14.90 2.01 15.14
C VAL A 444 -13.86 1.91 14.04
N VAL A 445 -13.22 0.75 13.89
CA VAL A 445 -12.20 0.51 12.87
C VAL A 445 -12.69 -0.50 11.87
N CYS A 446 -12.95 -0.07 10.64
CA CYS A 446 -13.35 -0.93 9.53
C CYS A 446 -12.08 -1.45 8.81
N LEU A 447 -11.91 -2.77 8.76
CA LEU A 447 -10.69 -3.46 8.32
C LEU A 447 -10.98 -4.39 7.14
N GLY A 448 -10.29 -4.19 6.03
CA GLY A 448 -10.39 -5.09 4.88
C GLY A 448 -10.11 -4.45 3.54
N ALA A 449 -9.68 -5.27 2.56
CA ALA A 449 -9.37 -4.83 1.19
C ALA A 449 -10.60 -4.77 0.27
N GLY A 450 -11.75 -5.30 0.70
CA GLY A 450 -12.99 -5.37 -0.08
C GLY A 450 -13.83 -4.09 -0.08
N ASN A 451 -15.14 -4.26 -0.20
CA ASN A 451 -16.10 -3.16 -0.25
C ASN A 451 -16.46 -2.56 1.11
N ILE A 452 -15.89 -3.05 2.20
CA ILE A 452 -16.06 -2.53 3.56
C ILE A 452 -15.79 -1.01 3.66
N THR A 453 -14.91 -0.49 2.81
CA THR A 453 -14.65 0.95 2.74
C THR A 453 -15.94 1.76 2.47
N GLN A 454 -16.87 1.24 1.66
CA GLN A 454 -18.15 1.90 1.39
C GLN A 454 -18.99 2.00 2.68
N TRP A 455 -18.95 0.94 3.50
CA TRP A 455 -19.63 0.91 4.78
C TRP A 455 -19.01 1.90 5.77
N ALA A 456 -17.68 1.96 5.81
CA ALA A 456 -16.96 2.90 6.66
C ALA A 456 -17.30 4.37 6.36
N TYR A 457 -17.53 4.70 5.08
CA TYR A 457 -17.94 6.04 4.68
C TYR A 457 -19.44 6.33 4.93
N ALA A 458 -20.31 5.32 4.84
CA ALA A 458 -21.73 5.46 5.09
C ALA A 458 -22.08 5.51 6.59
N LEU A 459 -21.34 4.75 7.40
CA LEU A 459 -21.62 4.50 8.81
C LEU A 459 -21.81 5.75 9.68
N PRO A 460 -21.02 6.85 9.56
CA PRO A 460 -21.29 8.06 10.34
C PRO A 460 -22.66 8.69 10.09
N GLY A 461 -23.10 8.68 8.81
CA GLY A 461 -24.44 9.16 8.42
C GLY A 461 -25.58 8.27 8.93
N GLU A 462 -25.39 6.95 8.84
CA GLU A 462 -26.36 5.96 9.32
C GLU A 462 -26.50 5.99 10.85
N LEU A 463 -25.40 6.11 11.59
CA LEU A 463 -25.43 6.25 13.06
C LEU A 463 -26.15 7.53 13.52
N LYS A 464 -26.04 8.63 12.76
CA LYS A 464 -26.77 9.86 13.03
C LYS A 464 -28.28 9.68 12.97
N GLY A 465 -28.74 8.78 12.11
CA GLY A 465 -30.17 8.47 11.94
C GLY A 465 -30.75 7.60 13.06
N LEU A 466 -29.94 6.97 13.89
CA LEU A 466 -30.36 6.08 14.99
C LEU A 466 -30.34 6.74 16.37
N GLY A 467 -29.76 7.90 16.51
CA GLY A 467 -29.70 8.70 17.76
C GLY A 467 -30.37 10.02 17.57
#